data_2a25aed95d90e7cec3ba4059ec7fc180
#
_entry.id   2a25aed95d90e7cec3ba4059ec7fc180
#
_cell.length_a   1.000
_cell.length_b   1.000
_cell.length_c   1.000
_cell.angle_alpha   90.00
_cell.angle_beta   90.00
_cell.angle_gamma   90.00
#
_symmetry.space_group_name_H-M   'P 1'
#
loop_
_entity.id
_entity.type
_entity.pdbx_description
1 polymer ?
#
loop_
_entity_poly.entity_id
_entity_poly.type
_entity_poly.pdbx_seq_one_letter_code
_entity_poly.pdbx_strand_id
1 'polypeptide(L)'
;MAEQVTAAGEMMLTIMLQHRQSMNLAEINQRLDDTGFWKKFPPEGVEVVSWYVMMGVGQVVTLRLPAEKLREVNLAIEQNAWGAFETEFYPTYDFRPVWQGIRQRVGTGGS
;
A
#
# COMPACT_ATOMS: atom_id res chain seq x y z
N MET A 1 19.34 -2.11 -3.54
CA MET A 1 19.98 -2.63 -2.36
C MET A 1 19.29 -3.89 -1.92
N ALA A 2 20.08 -4.90 -1.69
CA ALA A 2 19.52 -6.20 -1.32
C ALA A 2 18.74 -6.13 -0.01
N GLU A 3 19.18 -5.30 0.90
CA GLU A 3 18.55 -5.22 2.21
C GLU A 3 17.18 -4.61 2.18
N GLN A 4 16.78 -4.00 1.09
CA GLN A 4 15.46 -3.41 0.99
C GLN A 4 14.46 -4.32 0.34
N VAL A 5 14.94 -5.45 -0.13
CA VAL A 5 14.09 -6.49 -0.65
C VAL A 5 14.19 -7.62 0.37
N THR A 6 13.09 -7.88 1.06
CA THR A 6 13.10 -8.84 2.16
C THR A 6 13.41 -10.24 1.71
N ALA A 7 13.03 -10.58 0.48
CA ALA A 7 13.34 -11.88 -0.12
C ALA A 7 13.48 -11.67 -1.60
N ALA A 8 14.17 -12.60 -2.24
CA ALA A 8 14.35 -12.53 -3.68
C ALA A 8 12.99 -12.45 -4.37
N GLY A 9 12.83 -11.46 -5.23
CA GLY A 9 11.59 -11.27 -5.97
C GLY A 9 10.46 -10.59 -5.22
N GLU A 10 10.69 -10.20 -3.98
CA GLU A 10 9.66 -9.46 -3.24
C GLU A 10 9.83 -7.97 -3.38
N MET A 11 8.71 -7.28 -3.32
CA MET A 11 8.69 -5.83 -3.38
C MET A 11 7.66 -5.29 -2.40
N MET A 12 7.73 -3.99 -2.15
CA MET A 12 6.69 -3.30 -1.39
C MET A 12 5.95 -2.35 -2.31
N LEU A 13 4.67 -2.19 -2.05
CA LEU A 13 3.80 -1.33 -2.85
C LEU A 13 2.91 -0.55 -1.91
N THR A 14 2.90 0.77 -2.07
CA THR A 14 2.00 1.63 -1.32
C THR A 14 0.88 2.08 -2.23
N ILE A 15 -0.34 1.92 -1.76
CA ILE A 15 -1.54 2.28 -2.52
C ILE A 15 -2.29 3.36 -1.77
N MET A 16 -2.57 4.46 -2.45
CA MET A 16 -3.40 5.53 -1.92
C MET A 16 -4.82 5.30 -2.38
N LEU A 17 -5.74 5.21 -1.43
CA LEU A 17 -7.16 5.03 -1.71
C LEU A 17 -7.87 6.31 -1.28
N GLN A 18 -7.99 7.25 -2.22
CA GLN A 18 -8.57 8.55 -1.92
C GLN A 18 -10.09 8.50 -2.09
N HIS A 19 -10.80 9.06 -1.11
CA HIS A 19 -12.26 9.13 -1.17
C HIS A 19 -12.68 9.99 -2.34
N ARG A 20 -13.67 9.51 -3.09
CA ARG A 20 -14.27 10.33 -4.14
C ARG A 20 -15.19 11.33 -3.49
N GLN A 21 -14.99 12.60 -3.83
CA GLN A 21 -15.80 13.65 -3.21
C GLN A 21 -17.25 13.64 -3.65
N SER A 22 -17.54 12.98 -4.76
CA SER A 22 -18.90 12.85 -5.26
C SER A 22 -19.70 11.80 -4.51
N MET A 23 -19.09 11.06 -3.59
CA MET A 23 -19.75 9.98 -2.86
C MET A 23 -19.60 10.22 -1.37
N ASN A 24 -20.64 9.93 -0.62
CA ASN A 24 -20.53 9.97 0.84
C ASN A 24 -19.99 8.62 1.33
N LEU A 25 -19.68 8.56 2.62
CA LEU A 25 -19.04 7.37 3.19
C LEU A 25 -19.94 6.14 3.06
N ALA A 26 -21.24 6.30 3.24
CA ALA A 26 -22.15 5.17 3.13
C ALA A 26 -22.16 4.61 1.71
N GLU A 27 -22.10 5.48 0.72
CA GLU A 27 -22.06 5.04 -0.68
C GLU A 27 -20.76 4.32 -0.99
N ILE A 28 -19.65 4.82 -0.47
CA ILE A 28 -18.35 4.18 -0.67
C ILE A 28 -18.37 2.78 -0.05
N ASN A 29 -18.85 2.67 1.18
CA ASN A 29 -18.90 1.39 1.86
C ASN A 29 -19.82 0.40 1.15
N GLN A 30 -20.96 0.88 0.68
CA GLN A 30 -21.89 0.04 -0.06
C GLN A 30 -21.25 -0.49 -1.34
N ARG A 31 -20.51 0.36 -2.04
CA ARG A 31 -19.83 -0.04 -3.26
C ARG A 31 -18.80 -1.13 -2.99
N LEU A 32 -18.02 -0.97 -1.93
CA LEU A 32 -17.01 -1.95 -1.57
C LEU A 32 -17.65 -3.28 -1.17
N ASP A 33 -18.79 -3.23 -0.47
CA ASP A 33 -19.52 -4.44 -0.13
C ASP A 33 -20.04 -5.14 -1.38
N ASP A 34 -20.60 -4.37 -2.32
CA ASP A 34 -21.18 -4.91 -3.53
C ASP A 34 -20.13 -5.61 -4.39
N THR A 35 -18.93 -5.06 -4.45
CA THR A 35 -17.86 -5.65 -5.27
C THR A 35 -17.15 -6.80 -4.57
N GLY A 36 -17.36 -6.95 -3.27
CA GLY A 36 -16.66 -7.98 -2.50
C GLY A 36 -15.21 -7.62 -2.20
N PHE A 37 -14.91 -6.33 -2.16
CA PHE A 37 -13.55 -5.84 -1.95
C PHE A 37 -12.89 -6.47 -0.72
N TRP A 38 -13.62 -6.53 0.38
CA TRP A 38 -13.06 -6.99 1.65
C TRP A 38 -12.67 -8.47 1.63
N LYS A 39 -13.27 -9.25 0.75
CA LYS A 39 -12.93 -10.66 0.59
C LYS A 39 -11.79 -10.87 -0.38
N LYS A 40 -11.60 -9.95 -1.30
CA LYS A 40 -10.67 -10.14 -2.42
C LYS A 40 -9.36 -9.40 -2.23
N PHE A 41 -9.32 -8.43 -1.35
CA PHE A 41 -8.13 -7.64 -1.11
C PHE A 41 -7.69 -7.75 0.34
N PRO A 42 -6.41 -8.08 0.61
CA PRO A 42 -5.36 -8.36 -0.37
C PRO A 42 -5.48 -9.78 -0.95
N PRO A 43 -4.97 -10.00 -2.15
CA PRO A 43 -4.91 -11.34 -2.70
C PRO A 43 -4.06 -12.27 -1.85
N GLU A 44 -4.27 -13.55 -2.02
CA GLU A 44 -3.49 -14.55 -1.29
C GLU A 44 -2.01 -14.39 -1.61
N GLY A 45 -1.17 -14.53 -0.59
CA GLY A 45 0.27 -14.39 -0.74
C GLY A 45 0.77 -12.97 -0.62
N VAL A 46 -0.11 -12.02 -0.37
CA VAL A 46 0.23 -10.61 -0.21
C VAL A 46 0.06 -10.23 1.24
N GLU A 47 1.11 -9.65 1.83
CA GLU A 47 1.12 -9.25 3.23
C GLU A 47 0.78 -7.79 3.38
N VAL A 48 -0.11 -7.44 4.31
CA VAL A 48 -0.38 -6.06 4.67
C VAL A 48 0.66 -5.62 5.69
N VAL A 49 1.53 -4.71 5.29
CA VAL A 49 2.54 -4.14 6.19
C VAL A 49 1.93 -3.06 7.06
N SER A 50 1.09 -2.22 6.48
CA SER A 50 0.40 -1.17 7.21
C SER A 50 -0.85 -0.76 6.44
N TRP A 51 -1.82 -0.24 7.18
CA TRP A 51 -3.06 0.25 6.57
C TRP A 51 -3.61 1.34 7.48
N TYR A 52 -3.47 2.58 7.05
CA TYR A 52 -3.87 3.72 7.87
C TYR A 52 -4.97 4.52 7.19
N VAL A 53 -5.82 5.10 7.99
CA VAL A 53 -6.80 6.06 7.52
C VAL A 53 -6.22 7.46 7.68
N MET A 54 -6.27 8.23 6.61
CA MET A 54 -5.94 9.66 6.64
C MET A 54 -7.26 10.41 6.65
N MET A 55 -7.58 11.00 7.79
CA MET A 55 -8.90 11.59 7.99
C MET A 55 -9.16 12.68 6.96
N GLY A 56 -10.32 12.57 6.31
CA GLY A 56 -10.72 13.53 5.29
C GLY A 56 -10.14 13.29 3.91
N VAL A 57 -9.17 12.38 3.79
CA VAL A 57 -8.51 12.13 2.50
C VAL A 57 -8.84 10.74 1.99
N GLY A 58 -8.62 9.73 2.82
CA GLY A 58 -8.79 8.36 2.41
C GLY A 58 -7.89 7.44 3.21
N GLN A 59 -7.34 6.44 2.54
CA GLN A 59 -6.55 5.43 3.21
C GLN A 59 -5.24 5.22 2.47
N VAL A 60 -4.23 4.80 3.21
CA VAL A 60 -2.95 4.43 2.63
C VAL A 60 -2.61 3.03 3.13
N VAL A 61 -2.39 2.12 2.20
CA VAL A 61 -2.06 0.74 2.53
C VAL A 61 -0.72 0.40 1.89
N THR A 62 0.16 -0.22 2.69
CA THR A 62 1.45 -0.69 2.18
C THR A 62 1.47 -2.19 2.26
N LEU A 63 1.83 -2.81 1.15
CA LEU A 63 1.84 -4.25 0.99
C LEU A 63 3.26 -4.74 0.75
N ARG A 64 3.52 -5.98 1.14
CA ARG A 64 4.69 -6.72 0.72
C ARG A 64 4.22 -7.92 -0.08
N LEU A 65 4.80 -8.11 -1.27
CA LEU A 65 4.29 -9.10 -2.19
C LEU A 65 5.41 -9.61 -3.09
N PRO A 66 5.30 -10.86 -3.57
CA PRO A 66 6.15 -11.28 -4.68
C PRO A 66 5.87 -10.40 -5.88
N ALA A 67 6.91 -10.02 -6.61
CA ALA A 67 6.74 -9.13 -7.76
C ALA A 67 5.77 -9.69 -8.79
N GLU A 68 5.71 -11.00 -8.90
CA GLU A 68 4.80 -11.66 -9.85
C GLU A 68 3.33 -11.48 -9.48
N LYS A 69 3.05 -11.09 -8.24
CA LYS A 69 1.67 -10.84 -7.78
C LYS A 69 1.21 -9.42 -8.04
N LEU A 70 2.06 -8.58 -8.58
CA LEU A 70 1.74 -7.17 -8.76
C LEU A 70 0.47 -7.00 -9.59
N ARG A 71 0.35 -7.78 -10.66
CA ARG A 71 -0.82 -7.69 -11.52
C ARG A 71 -2.10 -8.07 -10.77
N GLU A 72 -2.03 -9.10 -9.92
CA GLU A 72 -3.21 -9.50 -9.16
C GLU A 72 -3.66 -8.42 -8.20
N VAL A 73 -2.70 -7.74 -7.55
CA VAL A 73 -3.02 -6.63 -6.65
C VAL A 73 -3.69 -5.50 -7.44
N ASN A 74 -3.10 -5.16 -8.58
CA ASN A 74 -3.64 -4.10 -9.42
C ASN A 74 -5.07 -4.42 -9.86
N LEU A 75 -5.31 -5.66 -10.31
CA LEU A 75 -6.64 -6.05 -10.75
C LEU A 75 -7.64 -6.07 -9.60
N ALA A 76 -7.21 -6.49 -8.41
CA ALA A 76 -8.11 -6.49 -7.25
C ALA A 76 -8.59 -5.07 -6.95
N ILE A 77 -7.70 -4.10 -7.05
CA ILE A 77 -8.05 -2.70 -6.83
C ILE A 77 -8.94 -2.19 -7.96
N GLU A 78 -8.54 -2.44 -9.21
CA GLU A 78 -9.29 -1.92 -10.35
C GLU A 78 -10.69 -2.48 -10.41
N GLN A 79 -10.83 -3.76 -10.13
CA GLN A 79 -12.13 -4.40 -10.26
C GLN A 79 -13.05 -4.17 -9.07
N ASN A 80 -12.48 -3.93 -7.89
CA ASN A 80 -13.28 -3.94 -6.66
C ASN A 80 -13.31 -2.60 -5.93
N ALA A 81 -12.33 -1.72 -6.16
CA ALA A 81 -12.25 -0.46 -5.44
C ALA A 81 -12.44 0.77 -6.32
N TRP A 82 -12.22 0.64 -7.62
CA TRP A 82 -12.50 1.74 -8.53
C TRP A 82 -13.99 2.05 -8.50
N GLY A 83 -14.30 3.32 -8.54
CA GLY A 83 -15.68 3.76 -8.37
C GLY A 83 -15.98 4.16 -6.93
N ALA A 84 -15.26 3.57 -5.97
CA ALA A 84 -15.34 4.00 -4.58
C ALA A 84 -14.17 4.92 -4.23
N PHE A 85 -12.98 4.60 -4.76
CA PHE A 85 -11.76 5.36 -4.48
C PHE A 85 -11.09 5.78 -5.77
N GLU A 86 -10.37 6.88 -5.71
CA GLU A 86 -9.33 7.19 -6.67
C GLU A 86 -8.04 6.61 -6.14
N THR A 87 -7.30 5.91 -6.98
CA THR A 87 -6.18 5.10 -6.51
C THR A 87 -4.88 5.50 -7.17
N GLU A 88 -3.79 5.44 -6.40
CA GLU A 88 -2.45 5.67 -6.90
C GLU A 88 -1.56 4.57 -6.32
N PHE A 89 -0.61 4.11 -7.12
CA PHE A 89 0.26 2.99 -6.77
C PHE A 89 1.71 3.45 -6.82
N TYR A 90 2.46 3.20 -5.75
CA TYR A 90 3.85 3.62 -5.65
C TYR A 90 4.72 2.47 -5.17
N PRO A 91 5.69 2.01 -5.99
CA PRO A 91 6.71 1.10 -5.45
C PRO A 91 7.41 1.77 -4.28
N THR A 92 7.66 1.00 -3.24
CA THR A 92 8.08 1.55 -1.97
C THR A 92 9.19 0.68 -1.41
N TYR A 93 10.10 1.28 -0.64
CA TYR A 93 11.06 0.50 0.12
C TYR A 93 11.23 1.09 1.51
N ASP A 94 11.69 0.25 2.43
CA ASP A 94 11.87 0.64 3.82
C ASP A 94 13.15 1.45 3.95
N PHE A 95 13.02 2.71 4.30
CA PHE A 95 14.16 3.60 4.45
C PHE A 95 14.84 3.50 5.80
N ARG A 96 14.23 2.82 6.76
CA ARG A 96 14.77 2.79 8.13
C ARG A 96 16.20 2.25 8.21
N PRO A 97 16.55 1.16 7.51
CA PRO A 97 17.95 0.72 7.56
C PRO A 97 18.91 1.75 6.98
N VAL A 98 18.50 2.41 5.91
CA VAL A 98 19.33 3.46 5.31
C VAL A 98 19.46 4.64 6.26
N TRP A 99 18.36 5.06 6.85
CA TRP A 99 18.32 6.15 7.80
C TRP A 99 19.21 5.87 9.01
N GLN A 100 19.13 4.68 9.55
CA GLN A 100 19.94 4.30 10.71
C GLN A 100 21.43 4.30 10.37
N GLY A 101 21.78 3.85 9.18
CA GLY A 101 23.17 3.89 8.74
C GLY A 101 23.67 5.32 8.58
N ILE A 102 22.83 6.18 8.03
CA ILE A 102 23.18 7.60 7.90
C ILE A 102 23.36 8.22 9.29
N ARG A 103 22.42 7.94 10.18
CA ARG A 103 22.48 8.49 11.54
C ARG A 103 23.73 8.07 12.27
N GLN A 104 24.10 6.80 12.17
CA GLN A 104 25.31 6.33 12.81
C GLN A 104 26.52 7.02 12.25
N ARG A 105 26.61 7.13 10.94
CA ARG A 105 27.77 7.77 10.31
C ARG A 105 27.87 9.25 10.68
N VAL A 106 26.75 9.96 10.56
CA VAL A 106 26.74 11.39 10.83
C VAL A 106 26.90 11.67 12.31
N GLY A 107 26.19 10.93 13.16
CA GLY A 107 26.28 11.13 14.60
C GLY A 107 27.66 10.85 15.12
N THR A 108 28.29 9.78 14.67
CA THR A 108 29.63 9.43 15.10
C THR A 108 30.64 10.45 14.57
N GLY A 109 30.53 10.78 13.30
CA GLY A 109 31.47 11.71 12.70
C GLY A 109 31.24 13.14 13.11
N GLY A 110 30.00 13.49 13.41
CA GLY A 110 29.64 14.85 13.76
C GLY A 110 29.87 15.19 15.21
N SER A 111 30.03 14.20 16.03
CA SER A 111 30.21 14.41 17.46
C SER A 111 31.59 14.85 17.83
#